data_7053dd77250f5aa249b9e90dc49aad17
#
_entry.id   7053dd77250f5aa249b9e90dc49aad17
#
_cell.length_a   1.000
_cell.length_b   1.000
_cell.length_c   1.000
_cell.angle_alpha   90.00
_cell.angle_beta   90.00
_cell.angle_gamma   90.00
#
_symmetry.space_group_name_H-M   'P 1'
#
loop_
_entity.id
_entity.type
_entity.pdbx_description
1 polymer ?
#
loop_
_entity_poly.entity_id
_entity_poly.type
_entity_poly.pdbx_seq_one_letter_code
_entity_poly.pdbx_strand_id
1 'polypeptide(L)'
;SGFDTVITQWIQEDKPFFGICLGLQVLFEGSEEGDSPGLGVFSGHVKRFSLPPGMKIPHMGWNGVDWKLSPEDPMLNGLTDGDQFYFVHSYHIVNEDKRLGVMETDYGYRFVSGISYHHCFATQFHPEKSQGKGLQLYRNFLEKISQ
;
A
#
# COMPACT_ATOMS: atom_id res chain seq x y z
N SER A 1 7.79 20.33 6.34
CA SER A 1 8.67 20.17 7.50
C SER A 1 9.93 19.39 7.14
N GLY A 2 10.93 19.44 8.01
CA GLY A 2 12.15 18.67 7.80
C GLY A 2 11.93 17.16 7.79
N PHE A 3 10.89 16.69 8.46
CA PHE A 3 10.53 15.28 8.51
C PHE A 3 10.11 14.76 7.12
N ASP A 4 9.34 15.54 6.39
CA ASP A 4 8.90 15.18 5.05
C ASP A 4 10.09 14.98 4.11
N THR A 5 11.06 15.89 4.19
CA THR A 5 12.28 15.82 3.39
C THR A 5 13.11 14.57 3.73
N VAL A 6 13.17 14.20 5.02
CA VAL A 6 13.93 13.03 5.46
C VAL A 6 13.34 11.75 4.88
N ILE A 7 12.01 11.56 4.94
CA ILE A 7 11.37 10.36 4.40
C ILE A 7 11.54 10.27 2.89
N THR A 8 11.31 11.38 2.17
CA THR A 8 11.46 11.41 0.72
C THR A 8 12.89 11.03 0.32
N GLN A 9 13.88 11.62 0.98
CA GLN A 9 15.27 11.34 0.70
C GLN A 9 15.64 9.89 1.02
N TRP A 10 15.14 9.36 2.14
CA TRP A 10 15.37 7.97 2.53
C TRP A 10 14.94 7.01 1.44
N ILE A 11 13.74 7.20 0.89
CA ILE A 11 13.21 6.34 -0.16
C ILE A 11 13.98 6.53 -1.46
N GLN A 12 14.34 7.77 -1.81
CA GLN A 12 15.11 8.05 -3.03
C GLN A 12 16.51 7.46 -2.97
N GLU A 13 17.09 7.32 -1.79
CA GLU A 13 18.38 6.67 -1.59
C GLU A 13 18.27 5.15 -1.51
N ASP A 14 17.10 4.59 -1.81
CA ASP A 14 16.82 3.15 -1.82
C ASP A 14 17.01 2.48 -0.46
N LYS A 15 16.77 3.21 0.61
CA LYS A 15 16.80 2.67 1.96
C LYS A 15 15.47 2.01 2.30
N PRO A 16 15.46 0.96 3.15
CA PRO A 16 14.24 0.21 3.43
C PRO A 16 13.13 1.06 4.05
N PHE A 17 11.94 0.95 3.49
CA PHE A 17 10.75 1.61 4.01
C PHE A 17 9.55 0.67 3.87
N PHE A 18 8.83 0.47 4.96
CA PHE A 18 7.59 -0.30 4.97
C PHE A 18 6.49 0.56 5.59
N GLY A 19 5.53 0.98 4.78
CA GLY A 19 4.41 1.81 5.25
C GLY A 19 3.12 1.01 5.39
N ILE A 20 2.29 1.37 6.36
CA ILE A 20 1.03 0.68 6.64
C ILE A 20 -0.08 1.72 6.73
N CYS A 21 -1.17 1.50 6.03
CA CYS A 21 -2.38 2.33 6.05
C CYS A 21 -2.07 3.79 5.72
N LEU A 22 -2.06 4.69 6.70
CA LEU A 22 -1.66 6.09 6.47
C LEU A 22 -0.23 6.19 5.96
N GLY A 23 0.64 5.24 6.32
CA GLY A 23 2.01 5.17 5.82
C GLY A 23 2.12 4.92 4.32
N LEU A 24 1.08 4.35 3.71
CA LEU A 24 0.96 4.28 2.26
C LEU A 24 0.46 5.62 1.70
N GLN A 25 -0.61 6.14 2.28
CA GLN A 25 -1.32 7.30 1.73
C GLN A 25 -0.44 8.55 1.72
N VAL A 26 0.38 8.76 2.75
CA VAL A 26 1.24 9.95 2.83
C VAL A 26 2.32 10.00 1.75
N LEU A 27 2.64 8.88 1.10
CA LEU A 27 3.65 8.85 0.04
C LEU A 27 3.19 9.53 -1.25
N PHE A 28 1.91 9.76 -1.41
CA PHE A 28 1.32 10.38 -2.59
C PHE A 28 1.13 11.87 -2.40
N GLU A 29 0.52 12.54 -3.39
CA GLU A 29 0.51 14.01 -3.43
C GLU A 29 -0.51 14.65 -2.49
N GLY A 30 -1.39 13.86 -1.89
CA GLY A 30 -2.36 14.33 -0.93
C GLY A 30 -3.78 13.93 -1.29
N SER A 31 -4.72 14.34 -0.44
CA SER A 31 -6.13 14.03 -0.64
C SER A 31 -6.76 14.92 -1.71
N GLU A 32 -7.66 14.37 -2.51
CA GLU A 32 -8.44 15.17 -3.46
C GLU A 32 -9.33 16.19 -2.75
N GLU A 33 -9.58 16.00 -1.45
CA GLU A 33 -10.32 16.97 -0.64
C GLU A 33 -9.48 18.17 -0.24
N GLY A 34 -8.17 18.14 -0.49
CA GLY A 34 -7.30 19.30 -0.38
C GLY A 34 -6.83 19.68 1.02
N ASP A 35 -7.22 18.94 2.04
CA ASP A 35 -6.98 19.31 3.43
C ASP A 35 -5.58 18.96 3.94
N SER A 36 -4.93 17.98 3.34
CA SER A 36 -3.65 17.48 3.82
C SER A 36 -2.77 17.13 2.63
N PRO A 37 -1.72 17.90 2.37
CA PRO A 37 -0.77 17.52 1.34
C PRO A 37 -0.01 16.28 1.77
N GLY A 38 0.26 15.40 0.81
CA GLY A 38 1.15 14.26 1.02
C GLY A 38 2.59 14.66 0.77
N LEU A 39 3.48 13.67 0.86
CA LEU A 39 4.90 13.88 0.60
C LEU A 39 5.25 13.98 -0.89
N GLY A 40 4.37 13.47 -1.76
CA GLY A 40 4.61 13.51 -3.20
C GLY A 40 5.80 12.68 -3.66
N VAL A 41 6.15 11.63 -2.93
CA VAL A 41 7.22 10.72 -3.35
C VAL A 41 6.81 10.02 -4.64
N PHE A 42 5.52 9.68 -4.76
CA PHE A 42 4.95 9.04 -5.94
C PHE A 42 3.79 9.87 -6.49
N SER A 43 3.59 9.78 -7.80
CA SER A 43 2.51 10.49 -8.49
C SER A 43 1.17 9.83 -8.23
N GLY A 44 0.17 10.62 -7.91
CA GLY A 44 -1.17 10.18 -7.60
C GLY A 44 -1.72 10.87 -6.38
N HIS A 45 -2.90 10.49 -5.98
CA HIS A 45 -3.59 11.16 -4.87
C HIS A 45 -4.38 10.16 -4.04
N VAL A 46 -4.99 10.65 -2.96
CA VAL A 46 -5.81 9.86 -2.05
C VAL A 46 -7.27 10.27 -2.21
N LYS A 47 -8.14 9.30 -2.32
CA LYS A 47 -9.55 9.50 -2.59
C LYS A 47 -10.42 8.74 -1.60
N ARG A 48 -11.51 9.36 -1.12
CA ARG A 48 -12.51 8.66 -0.33
C ARG A 48 -13.27 7.65 -1.21
N PHE A 49 -13.62 6.50 -0.65
CA PHE A 49 -14.45 5.53 -1.37
C PHE A 49 -15.74 6.17 -1.87
N SER A 50 -16.12 5.85 -3.11
CA SER A 50 -17.39 6.21 -3.71
C SER A 50 -18.08 4.89 -4.11
N LEU A 51 -18.93 4.37 -3.23
CA LEU A 51 -19.45 3.01 -3.32
C LEU A 51 -20.92 2.96 -3.74
N PRO A 52 -21.36 1.82 -4.34
CA PRO A 52 -22.78 1.59 -4.58
C PRO A 52 -23.57 1.59 -3.26
N PRO A 53 -24.89 1.87 -3.32
CA PRO A 53 -25.74 1.79 -2.14
C PRO A 53 -25.64 0.43 -1.46
N GLY A 54 -25.63 0.43 -0.12
CA GLY A 54 -25.58 -0.79 0.69
C GLY A 54 -24.18 -1.21 1.10
N MET A 55 -23.14 -0.64 0.51
CA MET A 55 -21.76 -0.89 0.95
C MET A 55 -21.33 0.14 1.98
N LYS A 56 -20.60 -0.32 2.99
CA LYS A 56 -20.22 0.51 4.13
C LYS A 56 -18.86 1.16 3.97
N ILE A 57 -18.72 2.37 4.49
CA ILE A 57 -17.44 3.06 4.69
C ILE A 57 -17.31 3.26 6.19
N PRO A 58 -16.19 2.80 6.81
CA PRO A 58 -14.98 2.28 6.20
C PRO A 58 -15.13 0.86 5.65
N HIS A 59 -14.28 0.51 4.70
CA HIS A 59 -13.98 -0.86 4.33
C HIS A 59 -13.29 -1.50 5.53
N MET A 60 -13.95 -2.43 6.20
CA MET A 60 -13.46 -3.02 7.44
C MET A 60 -13.65 -4.53 7.41
N GLY A 61 -12.56 -5.25 7.68
CA GLY A 61 -12.58 -6.70 7.74
C GLY A 61 -11.56 -7.34 6.81
N TRP A 62 -11.72 -8.64 6.61
CA TRP A 62 -10.82 -9.43 5.77
C TRP A 62 -11.21 -9.33 4.31
N ASN A 63 -10.21 -9.14 3.45
CA ASN A 63 -10.45 -9.09 2.01
C ASN A 63 -9.20 -9.56 1.26
N GLY A 64 -9.40 -10.00 0.03
CA GLY A 64 -8.36 -10.58 -0.81
C GLY A 64 -7.44 -9.54 -1.43
N VAL A 65 -6.18 -9.91 -1.56
CA VAL A 65 -5.16 -9.08 -2.20
C VAL A 65 -4.60 -9.85 -3.40
N ASP A 66 -4.59 -9.19 -4.55
CA ASP A 66 -3.97 -9.71 -5.77
C ASP A 66 -2.65 -8.98 -6.01
N TRP A 67 -1.61 -9.75 -6.31
CA TRP A 67 -0.24 -9.26 -6.37
C TRP A 67 0.16 -9.02 -7.83
N LYS A 68 0.10 -7.77 -8.28
CA LYS A 68 0.51 -7.37 -9.64
C LYS A 68 1.99 -6.98 -9.64
N LEU A 69 2.82 -7.90 -9.17
CA LEU A 69 4.26 -7.73 -9.10
C LEU A 69 4.93 -8.70 -10.08
N SER A 70 6.22 -8.46 -10.37
CA SER A 70 7.00 -9.42 -11.16
C SER A 70 6.98 -10.78 -10.48
N PRO A 71 6.81 -11.90 -11.24
CA PRO A 71 6.76 -13.23 -10.63
C PRO A 71 8.00 -13.62 -9.83
N GLU A 72 9.14 -13.00 -10.12
CA GLU A 72 10.39 -13.27 -9.40
C GLU A 72 10.60 -12.38 -8.17
N ASP A 73 9.67 -11.48 -7.89
CA ASP A 73 9.82 -10.57 -6.75
C ASP A 73 9.79 -11.35 -5.43
N PRO A 74 10.83 -11.21 -4.60
CA PRO A 74 10.88 -11.93 -3.31
C PRO A 74 9.71 -11.64 -2.40
N MET A 75 9.02 -10.50 -2.59
CA MET A 75 7.83 -10.18 -1.80
C MET A 75 6.70 -11.19 -1.98
N LEU A 76 6.71 -11.95 -3.08
CA LEU A 76 5.65 -12.92 -3.38
C LEU A 76 5.84 -14.29 -2.72
N ASN A 77 6.97 -14.53 -2.08
CA ASN A 77 7.26 -15.85 -1.52
C ASN A 77 6.19 -16.28 -0.51
N GLY A 78 5.54 -17.43 -0.78
CA GLY A 78 4.49 -17.97 0.08
C GLY A 78 3.16 -17.22 0.01
N LEU A 79 2.99 -16.30 -0.94
CA LEU A 79 1.77 -15.53 -1.14
C LEU A 79 1.15 -15.87 -2.49
N THR A 80 -0.18 -15.86 -2.53
CA THR A 80 -0.96 -16.11 -3.75
C THR A 80 -2.09 -15.10 -3.86
N ASP A 81 -2.55 -14.87 -5.10
CA ASP A 81 -3.68 -13.99 -5.35
C ASP A 81 -4.91 -14.47 -4.56
N GLY A 82 -5.60 -13.52 -3.95
CA GLY A 82 -6.77 -13.81 -3.13
C GLY A 82 -6.47 -14.05 -1.66
N ASP A 83 -5.20 -14.10 -1.27
CA ASP A 83 -4.84 -14.21 0.16
C ASP A 83 -5.49 -13.07 0.95
N GLN A 84 -6.05 -13.40 2.12
CA GLN A 84 -6.85 -12.49 2.93
C GLN A 84 -6.00 -11.69 3.89
N PHE A 85 -6.24 -10.37 3.91
CA PHE A 85 -5.60 -9.44 4.84
C PHE A 85 -6.66 -8.55 5.48
N TYR A 86 -6.33 -7.96 6.62
CA TYR A 86 -7.27 -7.13 7.37
C TYR A 86 -7.19 -5.67 6.94
N PHE A 87 -8.36 -5.11 6.62
CA PHE A 87 -8.51 -3.72 6.18
C PHE A 87 -9.35 -2.93 7.20
N VAL A 88 -9.00 -1.67 7.38
CA VAL A 88 -9.86 -0.68 8.05
C VAL A 88 -9.47 0.71 7.54
N HIS A 89 -10.21 1.21 6.53
CA HIS A 89 -9.89 2.50 5.91
C HIS A 89 -11.09 3.04 5.15
N SER A 90 -11.15 4.37 5.04
CA SER A 90 -12.21 5.08 4.30
C SER A 90 -11.70 5.69 3.00
N TYR A 91 -10.37 5.77 2.85
CA TYR A 91 -9.71 6.35 1.68
C TYR A 91 -8.78 5.32 1.05
N HIS A 92 -8.53 5.47 -0.23
CA HIS A 92 -7.54 4.66 -0.95
C HIS A 92 -6.72 5.55 -1.88
N ILE A 93 -5.57 5.05 -2.30
CA ILE A 93 -4.75 5.78 -3.27
C ILE A 93 -5.30 5.57 -4.68
N VAL A 94 -5.09 6.59 -5.52
CA VAL A 94 -5.25 6.51 -6.97
C VAL A 94 -3.84 6.69 -7.54
N ASN A 95 -3.25 5.60 -8.00
CA ASN A 95 -1.87 5.59 -8.45
C ASN A 95 -1.77 6.08 -9.90
N GLU A 96 -0.89 7.05 -10.12
CA GLU A 96 -0.55 7.56 -11.46
C GLU A 96 0.93 7.37 -11.76
N ASP A 97 1.66 6.67 -10.89
CA ASP A 97 3.10 6.48 -11.03
C ASP A 97 3.38 5.11 -11.63
N LYS A 98 3.82 5.10 -12.88
CA LYS A 98 4.03 3.87 -13.65
C LYS A 98 5.26 3.08 -13.22
N ARG A 99 6.10 3.64 -12.34
CA ARG A 99 7.27 2.94 -11.81
C ARG A 99 6.90 1.87 -10.79
N LEU A 100 5.69 1.95 -10.21
CA LEU A 100 5.31 1.13 -9.08
C LEU A 100 4.75 -0.22 -9.51
N GLY A 101 5.17 -1.28 -8.83
CA GLY A 101 4.39 -2.50 -8.74
C GLY A 101 3.23 -2.27 -7.79
N VAL A 102 2.08 -2.89 -8.05
CA VAL A 102 0.89 -2.64 -7.23
C VAL A 102 0.26 -3.94 -6.77
N MET A 103 -0.44 -3.85 -5.64
CA MET A 103 -1.40 -4.84 -5.19
C MET A 103 -2.78 -4.26 -5.38
N GLU A 104 -3.76 -5.10 -5.68
CA GLU A 104 -5.13 -4.69 -5.92
C GLU A 104 -6.12 -5.50 -5.10
N THR A 105 -7.20 -4.85 -4.72
CA THR A 105 -8.27 -5.45 -3.93
C THR A 105 -9.61 -4.95 -4.46
N ASP A 106 -10.64 -5.79 -4.35
CA ASP A 106 -11.98 -5.44 -4.80
C ASP A 106 -12.86 -5.06 -3.61
N TYR A 107 -13.41 -3.86 -3.63
CA TYR A 107 -14.42 -3.44 -2.66
C TYR A 107 -15.38 -2.47 -3.35
N GLY A 108 -16.40 -3.04 -4.00
CA GLY A 108 -17.30 -2.28 -4.87
C GLY A 108 -16.70 -1.94 -6.22
N TYR A 109 -15.41 -1.74 -6.26
CA TYR A 109 -14.57 -1.61 -7.46
C TYR A 109 -13.14 -1.98 -7.09
N ARG A 110 -12.28 -2.18 -8.08
CA ARG A 110 -10.86 -2.49 -7.85
C ARG A 110 -10.14 -1.22 -7.40
N PHE A 111 -9.39 -1.32 -6.32
CA PHE A 111 -8.53 -0.22 -5.87
C PHE A 111 -7.12 -0.75 -5.58
N VAL A 112 -6.14 0.15 -5.60
CA VAL A 112 -4.76 -0.21 -5.28
C VAL A 112 -4.61 -0.33 -3.77
N SER A 113 -4.31 -1.53 -3.31
CA SER A 113 -4.19 -1.85 -1.88
C SER A 113 -2.76 -1.92 -1.39
N GLY A 114 -1.79 -1.65 -2.26
CA GLY A 114 -0.39 -1.59 -1.89
C GLY A 114 0.50 -1.25 -3.06
N ILE A 115 1.74 -0.89 -2.76
CA ILE A 115 2.74 -0.55 -3.77
C ILE A 115 4.09 -1.17 -3.43
N SER A 116 4.89 -1.37 -4.47
CA SER A 116 6.27 -1.84 -4.33
C SER A 116 7.17 -1.05 -5.28
N TYR A 117 8.25 -0.49 -4.74
CA TYR A 117 9.24 0.25 -5.51
C TYR A 117 10.61 0.03 -4.88
N HIS A 118 11.43 -0.85 -5.48
CA HIS A 118 12.73 -1.23 -4.92
C HIS A 118 12.58 -1.68 -3.46
N HIS A 119 13.22 -1.00 -2.50
CA HIS A 119 13.14 -1.34 -1.08
C HIS A 119 12.04 -0.58 -0.34
N CYS A 120 11.15 0.09 -1.08
CA CYS A 120 9.96 0.74 -0.54
C CYS A 120 8.74 -0.15 -0.77
N PHE A 121 8.08 -0.53 0.29
CA PHE A 121 6.87 -1.35 0.23
C PHE A 121 5.83 -0.74 1.16
N ALA A 122 4.60 -0.61 0.69
CA ALA A 122 3.56 -0.02 1.52
C ALA A 122 2.21 -0.65 1.22
N THR A 123 1.40 -0.84 2.27
CA THR A 123 0.12 -1.51 2.18
C THR A 123 -0.99 -0.66 2.78
N GLN A 124 -2.19 -0.76 2.20
CA GLN A 124 -3.40 -0.21 2.79
C GLN A 124 -3.88 -1.09 3.95
N PHE A 125 -3.75 -2.39 3.79
CA PHE A 125 -4.11 -3.36 4.83
C PHE A 125 -3.06 -3.38 5.94
N HIS A 126 -3.42 -4.03 7.04
CA HIS A 126 -2.59 -4.14 8.23
C HIS A 126 -1.99 -5.53 8.33
N PRO A 127 -0.73 -5.74 7.90
CA PRO A 127 -0.08 -7.06 8.02
C PRO A 127 -0.01 -7.53 9.48
N GLU A 128 0.21 -6.58 10.43
CA GLU A 128 0.31 -6.91 11.83
C GLU A 128 -1.00 -7.48 12.41
N LYS A 129 -2.13 -7.26 11.72
CA LYS A 129 -3.44 -7.79 12.09
C LYS A 129 -3.87 -8.95 11.19
N SER A 130 -3.01 -9.41 10.31
CA SER A 130 -3.36 -10.36 9.25
C SER A 130 -2.80 -11.76 9.49
N GLN A 131 -2.44 -12.08 10.72
CA GLN A 131 -2.01 -13.42 11.14
C GLN A 131 -0.84 -13.97 10.31
N GLY A 132 -0.89 -15.24 9.89
CA GLY A 132 0.24 -15.90 9.23
C GLY A 132 0.69 -15.26 7.93
N LYS A 133 -0.26 -14.79 7.10
CA LYS A 133 0.09 -14.15 5.83
C LYS A 133 0.75 -12.78 6.07
N GLY A 134 0.34 -12.07 7.10
CA GLY A 134 0.99 -10.82 7.49
C GLY A 134 2.43 -11.05 7.94
N LEU A 135 2.66 -12.08 8.75
CA LEU A 135 3.99 -12.47 9.18
C LEU A 135 4.86 -12.89 7.98
N GLN A 136 4.29 -13.63 7.05
CA GLN A 136 4.99 -14.04 5.84
C GLN A 136 5.43 -12.82 5.01
N LEU A 137 4.57 -11.81 4.92
CA LEU A 137 4.89 -10.58 4.20
C LEU A 137 6.09 -9.85 4.83
N TYR A 138 6.13 -9.75 6.15
CA TYR A 138 7.26 -9.14 6.85
C TYR A 138 8.56 -9.92 6.61
N ARG A 139 8.50 -11.25 6.65
CA ARG A 139 9.66 -12.09 6.36
C ARG A 139 10.18 -11.84 4.95
N ASN A 140 9.27 -11.75 3.98
CA ASN A 140 9.63 -11.50 2.58
C ASN A 140 10.32 -10.15 2.43
N PHE A 141 9.83 -9.14 3.13
CA PHE A 141 10.44 -7.81 3.09
C PHE A 141 11.86 -7.84 3.67
N LEU A 142 12.05 -8.50 4.82
CA LEU A 142 13.37 -8.60 5.43
C LEU A 142 14.36 -9.34 4.50
N GLU A 143 13.92 -10.38 3.83
CA GLU A 143 14.76 -11.08 2.85
C GLU A 143 15.10 -10.19 1.66
N LYS A 144 14.12 -9.47 1.14
CA LYS A 144 14.34 -8.59 -0.01
C LYS A 144 15.39 -7.52 0.28
N ILE A 145 15.32 -6.89 1.44
CA ILE A 145 16.26 -5.82 1.79
C ILE A 145 17.64 -6.34 2.18
N SER A 146 17.78 -7.65 2.39
CA SER A 146 19.05 -8.31 2.73
C SER A 146 19.83 -8.77 1.49
N GLN A 147 19.23 -8.65 0.32
CA GLN A 147 19.86 -9.07 -0.94
C GLN A 147 20.82 -8.04 -1.49
#